data_7cd68c102a98bc704640a5e44d4b35a0
#
_entry.id   7cd68c102a98bc704640a5e44d4b35a0
#
_cell.length_a   1.000
_cell.length_b   1.000
_cell.length_c   1.000
_cell.angle_alpha   90.00
_cell.angle_beta   90.00
_cell.angle_gamma   90.00
#
_symmetry.space_group_name_H-M   'P 1'
#
loop_
_entity.id
_entity.type
_entity.pdbx_description
1 polymer ?
#
loop_
_entity_poly.entity_id
_entity_poly.type
_entity_poly.pdbx_seq_one_letter_code
_entity_poly.pdbx_strand_id
1 'polypeptide(L)'
;MIHLYFFLVGTVLASFLGLVIDRFPEQSIISPSSHCDNCKQILKVRDLIPILSQLLSSFRCRFCKIQLPVWYAAFELVLGLLFLSWSLGYLSLAQLLLLTMGLTLAIYDQREQEYPLLIWLIFQFLLMATAGINPLMIFFLILGLLAFFYNLRIGAGDFLFLASCSAIFSLTEILILIQIASFSGLACYCFKKKKDRLAFVPCLLFGVVVLISYKLLLLG
;
A
#
# COMPACT_ATOMS: atom_id res chain seq x y z
N MET A 1 1.03 -26.98 -2.59
CA MET A 1 -0.32 -26.60 -3.10
C MET A 1 -0.89 -25.41 -2.34
N ILE A 2 -0.94 -25.44 -1.00
CA ILE A 2 -1.54 -24.36 -0.17
C ILE A 2 -0.83 -23.01 -0.33
N HIS A 3 0.48 -22.95 -0.43
CA HIS A 3 1.25 -21.71 -0.60
C HIS A 3 0.98 -21.04 -1.96
N LEU A 4 0.80 -21.83 -3.03
CA LEU A 4 0.41 -21.31 -4.33
C LEU A 4 -1.00 -20.69 -4.29
N TYR A 5 -1.92 -21.32 -3.54
CA TYR A 5 -3.26 -20.77 -3.33
C TYR A 5 -3.19 -19.37 -2.69
N PHE A 6 -2.41 -19.20 -1.62
CA PHE A 6 -2.26 -17.89 -0.97
C PHE A 6 -1.58 -16.85 -1.89
N PHE A 7 -0.60 -17.25 -2.68
CA PHE A 7 -0.03 -16.38 -3.69
C PHE A 7 -1.11 -15.86 -4.66
N LEU A 8 -1.95 -16.75 -5.19
CA LEU A 8 -3.04 -16.37 -6.10
C LEU A 8 -4.07 -15.47 -5.42
N VAL A 9 -4.44 -15.75 -4.17
CA VAL A 9 -5.33 -14.88 -3.38
C VAL A 9 -4.74 -13.47 -3.26
N GLY A 10 -3.45 -13.35 -2.96
CA GLY A 10 -2.75 -12.06 -2.88
C GLY A 10 -2.77 -11.30 -4.20
N THR A 11 -2.54 -11.98 -5.33
CA THR A 11 -2.57 -11.32 -6.65
C THR A 11 -3.98 -10.85 -7.05
N VAL A 12 -5.02 -11.64 -6.72
CA VAL A 12 -6.43 -11.25 -6.97
C VAL A 12 -6.83 -10.06 -6.10
N LEU A 13 -6.45 -10.07 -4.83
CA LEU A 13 -6.68 -8.93 -3.94
C LEU A 13 -5.98 -7.67 -4.45
N ALA A 14 -4.75 -7.79 -4.93
CA ALA A 14 -4.00 -6.67 -5.52
C ALA A 14 -4.69 -6.11 -6.76
N SER A 15 -5.19 -6.97 -7.64
CA SER A 15 -5.93 -6.54 -8.84
C SER A 15 -7.19 -5.75 -8.45
N PHE A 16 -7.92 -6.21 -7.42
CA PHE A 16 -9.05 -5.46 -6.88
C PHE A 16 -8.63 -4.13 -6.23
N LEU A 17 -7.60 -4.11 -5.39
CA LEU A 17 -7.08 -2.89 -4.77
C LEU A 17 -6.55 -1.90 -5.83
N GLY A 18 -5.95 -2.39 -6.91
CA GLY A 18 -5.56 -1.57 -8.05
C GLY A 18 -6.75 -0.85 -8.70
N LEU A 19 -7.87 -1.55 -8.86
CA LEU A 19 -9.12 -0.94 -9.33
C LEU A 19 -9.65 0.12 -8.33
N VAL A 20 -9.56 -0.18 -7.04
CA VAL A 20 -9.94 0.78 -5.98
C VAL A 20 -9.09 2.03 -6.07
N ILE A 21 -7.76 1.90 -6.20
CA ILE A 21 -6.83 3.03 -6.32
C ILE A 21 -7.13 3.92 -7.52
N ASP A 22 -7.58 3.34 -8.64
CA ASP A 22 -7.86 4.12 -9.85
C ASP A 22 -9.22 4.83 -9.82
N ARG A 23 -10.17 4.32 -9.06
CA ARG A 23 -11.56 4.81 -9.10
C ARG A 23 -12.01 5.54 -7.86
N PHE A 24 -11.61 5.09 -6.69
CA PHE A 24 -12.08 5.66 -5.44
C PHE A 24 -11.19 6.82 -4.98
N PRO A 25 -11.73 7.95 -4.48
CA PRO A 25 -13.16 8.16 -4.16
C PRO A 25 -14.02 8.73 -5.31
N GLU A 26 -13.44 9.11 -6.43
CA GLU A 26 -14.11 9.92 -7.46
C GLU A 26 -15.16 9.13 -8.26
N GLN A 27 -14.92 7.84 -8.44
CA GLN A 27 -15.76 6.99 -9.28
C GLN A 27 -16.25 5.76 -8.52
N SER A 28 -17.36 5.17 -9.00
CA SER A 28 -17.88 3.93 -8.46
C SER A 28 -16.95 2.75 -8.75
N ILE A 29 -16.69 1.94 -7.71
CA ILE A 29 -15.91 0.70 -7.82
C ILE A 29 -16.71 -0.38 -8.58
N ILE A 30 -18.05 -0.34 -8.50
CA ILE A 30 -18.94 -1.39 -9.02
C ILE A 30 -19.29 -1.15 -10.48
N SER A 31 -19.50 0.10 -10.90
CA SER A 31 -19.97 0.44 -12.25
C SER A 31 -19.18 1.65 -12.79
N PRO A 32 -18.79 1.63 -14.06
CA PRO A 32 -18.93 0.57 -15.05
C PRO A 32 -17.96 -0.61 -14.86
N SER A 33 -18.19 -1.73 -15.57
CA SER A 33 -17.26 -2.87 -15.62
C SER A 33 -15.86 -2.43 -16.02
N SER A 34 -14.83 -3.21 -15.68
CA SER A 34 -13.45 -2.93 -16.05
C SER A 34 -13.30 -2.77 -17.57
N HIS A 35 -12.73 -1.66 -18.00
CA HIS A 35 -12.58 -1.30 -19.41
C HIS A 35 -11.23 -0.60 -19.63
N CYS A 36 -10.80 -0.55 -20.87
CA CYS A 36 -9.62 0.20 -21.27
C CYS A 36 -9.93 1.71 -21.28
N ASP A 37 -9.14 2.54 -20.62
CA ASP A 37 -9.37 3.99 -20.54
C ASP A 37 -9.34 4.68 -21.91
N ASN A 38 -8.54 4.17 -22.85
CA ASN A 38 -8.40 4.76 -24.17
C ASN A 38 -9.53 4.37 -25.13
N CYS A 39 -9.80 3.05 -25.31
CA CYS A 39 -10.80 2.59 -26.28
C CYS A 39 -12.16 2.27 -25.67
N LYS A 40 -12.31 2.41 -24.34
CA LYS A 40 -13.52 2.12 -23.55
C LYS A 40 -14.08 0.71 -23.73
N GLN A 41 -13.33 -0.20 -24.38
CA GLN A 41 -13.73 -1.59 -24.58
C GLN A 41 -13.72 -2.34 -23.25
N ILE A 42 -14.80 -3.05 -22.93
CA ILE A 42 -14.94 -3.87 -21.73
C ILE A 42 -13.92 -5.02 -21.77
N LEU A 43 -13.19 -5.19 -20.66
CA LEU A 43 -12.22 -6.27 -20.49
C LEU A 43 -12.94 -7.59 -20.22
N LYS A 44 -12.48 -8.67 -20.85
CA LYS A 44 -12.97 -10.02 -20.61
C LYS A 44 -12.26 -10.62 -19.39
N VAL A 45 -12.83 -11.66 -18.79
CA VAL A 45 -12.26 -12.36 -17.63
C VAL A 45 -10.79 -12.74 -17.81
N ARG A 46 -10.40 -13.20 -19.00
CA ARG A 46 -9.00 -13.53 -19.33
C ARG A 46 -8.05 -12.31 -19.30
N ASP A 47 -8.58 -11.12 -19.55
CA ASP A 47 -7.80 -9.86 -19.54
C ASP A 47 -7.66 -9.33 -18.11
N LEU A 48 -8.37 -9.93 -17.14
CA LEU A 48 -8.35 -9.61 -15.71
C LEU A 48 -7.58 -10.63 -14.86
N ILE A 49 -6.99 -11.68 -15.48
CA ILE A 49 -6.16 -12.62 -14.75
C ILE A 49 -4.88 -11.89 -14.29
N PRO A 50 -4.64 -11.76 -12.95
CA PRO A 50 -3.53 -10.99 -12.45
C PRO A 50 -2.19 -11.48 -13.02
N ILE A 51 -1.27 -10.57 -13.27
CA ILE A 51 0.08 -10.80 -13.82
C ILE A 51 0.03 -11.42 -15.22
N LEU A 52 -0.64 -12.56 -15.39
CA LEU A 52 -0.64 -13.34 -16.65
C LEU A 52 -1.24 -12.56 -17.82
N SER A 53 -2.32 -11.82 -17.60
CA SER A 53 -2.97 -11.03 -18.66
C SER A 53 -2.04 -9.96 -19.22
N GLN A 54 -1.29 -9.29 -18.35
CA GLN A 54 -0.35 -8.23 -18.73
C GLN A 54 0.90 -8.80 -19.42
N LEU A 55 1.44 -9.92 -18.93
CA LEU A 55 2.56 -10.59 -19.56
C LEU A 55 2.19 -11.11 -20.95
N LEU A 56 1.05 -11.81 -21.11
CA LEU A 56 0.59 -12.34 -22.39
C LEU A 56 0.24 -11.26 -23.40
N SER A 57 -0.25 -10.10 -22.96
CA SER A 57 -0.52 -8.95 -23.81
C SER A 57 0.69 -8.05 -24.06
N SER A 58 1.87 -8.40 -23.52
CA SER A 58 3.09 -7.57 -23.55
C SER A 58 2.83 -6.15 -23.06
N PHE A 59 2.08 -6.01 -21.94
CA PHE A 59 1.68 -4.75 -21.34
C PHE A 59 0.96 -3.79 -22.29
N ARG A 60 0.15 -4.34 -23.21
CA ARG A 60 -0.63 -3.55 -24.17
C ARG A 60 -2.08 -3.97 -24.18
N CYS A 61 -2.96 -2.99 -24.35
CA CYS A 61 -4.38 -3.29 -24.57
C CYS A 61 -4.56 -4.18 -25.81
N ARG A 62 -5.33 -5.24 -25.67
CA ARG A 62 -5.55 -6.20 -26.78
C ARG A 62 -6.27 -5.58 -27.96
N PHE A 63 -7.10 -4.56 -27.74
CA PHE A 63 -7.92 -3.91 -28.77
C PHE A 63 -7.20 -2.73 -29.43
N CYS A 64 -6.80 -1.73 -28.66
CA CYS A 64 -6.20 -0.50 -29.20
C CYS A 64 -4.67 -0.44 -29.11
N LYS A 65 -4.01 -1.48 -28.55
CA LYS A 65 -2.56 -1.62 -28.43
C LYS A 65 -1.87 -0.51 -27.59
N ILE A 66 -2.63 0.35 -26.88
CA ILE A 66 -2.04 1.32 -25.97
C ILE A 66 -1.26 0.59 -24.86
N GLN A 67 -0.15 1.16 -24.45
CA GLN A 67 0.68 0.62 -23.37
C GLN A 67 -0.04 0.74 -22.03
N LEU A 68 -0.15 -0.37 -21.30
CA LEU A 68 -0.69 -0.42 -19.95
C LEU A 68 0.41 -0.11 -18.93
N PRO A 69 0.08 0.58 -17.83
CA PRO A 69 1.05 0.87 -16.80
C PRO A 69 1.58 -0.41 -16.12
N VAL A 70 2.89 -0.52 -16.03
CA VAL A 70 3.57 -1.69 -15.45
C VAL A 70 3.32 -1.84 -13.94
N TRP A 71 2.97 -0.74 -13.26
CA TRP A 71 2.78 -0.73 -11.82
C TRP A 71 1.69 -1.72 -11.34
N TYR A 72 0.66 -2.01 -12.16
CA TYR A 72 -0.36 -3.00 -11.81
C TYR A 72 0.25 -4.40 -11.63
N ALA A 73 1.03 -4.87 -12.62
CA ALA A 73 1.68 -6.18 -12.52
C ALA A 73 2.69 -6.22 -11.36
N ALA A 74 3.41 -5.12 -11.12
CA ALA A 74 4.33 -5.02 -10.00
C ALA A 74 3.58 -5.10 -8.66
N PHE A 75 2.46 -4.40 -8.52
CA PHE A 75 1.62 -4.41 -7.33
C PHE A 75 1.01 -5.79 -7.07
N GLU A 76 0.48 -6.45 -8.13
CA GLU A 76 -0.05 -7.81 -8.08
C GLU A 76 1.03 -8.81 -7.65
N LEU A 77 2.24 -8.71 -8.21
CA LEU A 77 3.36 -9.58 -7.86
C LEU A 77 3.79 -9.38 -6.39
N VAL A 78 3.94 -8.13 -5.96
CA VAL A 78 4.38 -7.81 -4.59
C VAL A 78 3.38 -8.32 -3.56
N LEU A 79 2.07 -8.06 -3.75
CA LEU A 79 1.06 -8.61 -2.84
C LEU A 79 1.00 -10.14 -2.88
N GLY A 80 1.11 -10.75 -4.05
CA GLY A 80 1.21 -12.20 -4.16
C GLY A 80 2.36 -12.77 -3.33
N LEU A 81 3.55 -12.15 -3.40
CA LEU A 81 4.71 -12.53 -2.61
C LEU A 81 4.52 -12.29 -1.11
N LEU A 82 3.85 -11.22 -0.69
CA LEU A 82 3.53 -10.98 0.72
C LEU A 82 2.60 -12.06 1.29
N PHE A 83 1.55 -12.45 0.55
CA PHE A 83 0.66 -13.53 0.94
C PHE A 83 1.37 -14.89 0.96
N LEU A 84 2.27 -15.14 0.02
CA LEU A 84 3.13 -16.31 0.02
C LEU A 84 4.02 -16.31 1.28
N SER A 85 4.68 -15.21 1.60
CA SER A 85 5.57 -15.08 2.76
C SER A 85 4.80 -15.29 4.08
N TRP A 86 3.57 -14.78 4.16
CA TRP A 86 2.68 -15.07 5.28
C TRP A 86 2.32 -16.56 5.38
N SER A 87 1.98 -17.21 4.28
CA SER A 87 1.63 -18.62 4.27
C SER A 87 2.80 -19.53 4.65
N LEU A 88 4.04 -19.08 4.42
CA LEU A 88 5.28 -19.75 4.81
C LEU A 88 5.68 -19.47 6.27
N GLY A 89 4.94 -18.59 6.97
CA GLY A 89 5.21 -18.25 8.37
C GLY A 89 6.25 -17.15 8.60
N TYR A 90 6.78 -16.54 7.53
CA TYR A 90 7.72 -15.43 7.64
C TYR A 90 7.08 -14.12 8.12
N LEU A 91 5.80 -13.92 7.85
CA LEU A 91 5.05 -12.73 8.26
C LEU A 91 3.88 -13.11 9.16
N SER A 92 3.61 -12.31 10.20
CA SER A 92 2.36 -12.38 10.94
C SER A 92 1.20 -11.77 10.13
N LEU A 93 -0.04 -12.11 10.49
CA LEU A 93 -1.22 -11.53 9.84
C LEU A 93 -1.26 -10.00 9.98
N ALA A 94 -0.87 -9.48 11.14
CA ALA A 94 -0.81 -8.04 11.37
C ALA A 94 0.23 -7.35 10.47
N GLN A 95 1.40 -7.97 10.27
CA GLN A 95 2.42 -7.47 9.34
C GLN A 95 1.94 -7.50 7.90
N LEU A 96 1.25 -8.58 7.48
CA LEU A 96 0.65 -8.67 6.14
C LEU A 96 -0.38 -7.55 5.92
N LEU A 97 -1.28 -7.31 6.88
CA LEU A 97 -2.27 -6.24 6.81
C LEU A 97 -1.61 -4.85 6.74
N LEU A 98 -0.60 -4.60 7.58
CA LEU A 98 0.12 -3.32 7.58
C LEU A 98 0.84 -3.07 6.24
N LEU A 99 1.52 -4.09 5.69
CA LEU A 99 2.22 -3.98 4.40
C LEU A 99 1.25 -3.80 3.24
N THR A 100 0.11 -4.51 3.23
CA THR A 100 -0.93 -4.36 2.21
C THR A 100 -1.54 -2.96 2.25
N MET A 101 -1.89 -2.47 3.45
CA MET A 101 -2.35 -1.11 3.66
C MET A 101 -1.31 -0.10 3.19
N GLY A 102 -0.07 -0.25 3.66
CA GLY A 102 1.03 0.66 3.36
C GLY A 102 1.30 0.78 1.86
N LEU A 103 1.32 -0.35 1.13
CA LEU A 103 1.45 -0.35 -0.33
C LEU A 103 0.30 0.39 -1.02
N THR A 104 -0.94 0.15 -0.57
CA THR A 104 -2.12 0.81 -1.14
C THR A 104 -2.08 2.32 -0.90
N LEU A 105 -1.85 2.74 0.35
CA LEU A 105 -1.79 4.16 0.72
C LEU A 105 -0.58 4.88 0.11
N ALA A 106 0.57 4.20 -0.04
CA ALA A 106 1.75 4.76 -0.68
C ALA A 106 1.52 5.11 -2.15
N ILE A 107 0.72 4.31 -2.88
CA ILE A 107 0.37 4.62 -4.27
C ILE A 107 -0.56 5.83 -4.34
N TYR A 108 -1.56 5.93 -3.44
CA TYR A 108 -2.41 7.12 -3.32
C TYR A 108 -1.59 8.38 -3.02
N ASP A 109 -0.78 8.33 -1.97
CA ASP A 109 0.05 9.45 -1.55
C ASP A 109 1.03 9.90 -2.66
N GLN A 110 1.55 8.94 -3.44
CA GLN A 110 2.45 9.26 -4.55
C GLN A 110 1.74 9.96 -5.73
N ARG A 111 0.44 9.70 -5.94
CA ARG A 111 -0.34 10.26 -7.03
C ARG A 111 -1.00 11.59 -6.66
N GLU A 112 -1.64 11.63 -5.50
CA GLU A 112 -2.55 12.71 -5.10
C GLU A 112 -2.05 13.49 -3.88
N GLN A 113 -0.99 12.99 -3.21
CA GLN A 113 -0.45 13.52 -1.94
C GLN A 113 -1.48 13.53 -0.80
N GLU A 114 -2.52 12.73 -0.97
CA GLU A 114 -3.61 12.48 -0.02
C GLU A 114 -4.11 11.06 -0.26
N TYR A 115 -4.76 10.46 0.73
CA TYR A 115 -5.41 9.18 0.55
C TYR A 115 -6.78 9.14 1.23
N PRO A 116 -7.72 8.33 0.70
CA PRO A 116 -9.07 8.24 1.24
C PRO A 116 -9.06 7.66 2.67
N LEU A 117 -9.58 8.43 3.63
CA LEU A 117 -9.66 8.01 5.03
C LEU A 117 -10.39 6.68 5.22
N LEU A 118 -11.40 6.41 4.39
CA LEU A 118 -12.19 5.16 4.46
C LEU A 118 -11.30 3.92 4.26
N ILE A 119 -10.35 3.96 3.33
CA ILE A 119 -9.44 2.83 3.08
C ILE A 119 -8.57 2.60 4.32
N TRP A 120 -8.00 3.67 4.88
CA TRP A 120 -7.23 3.57 6.10
C TRP A 120 -8.05 3.01 7.25
N LEU A 121 -9.29 3.49 7.45
CA LEU A 121 -10.19 3.02 8.52
C LEU A 121 -10.47 1.52 8.44
N ILE A 122 -10.73 0.98 7.24
CA ILE A 122 -10.96 -0.46 7.05
C ILE A 122 -9.74 -1.27 7.50
N PHE A 123 -8.56 -0.90 7.03
CA PHE A 123 -7.33 -1.60 7.42
C PHE A 123 -6.99 -1.41 8.89
N GLN A 124 -7.21 -0.21 9.44
CA GLN A 124 -6.97 0.07 10.85
C GLN A 124 -7.88 -0.77 11.75
N PHE A 125 -9.15 -0.93 11.39
CA PHE A 125 -10.07 -1.81 12.11
C PHE A 125 -9.59 -3.27 12.09
N LEU A 126 -9.15 -3.77 10.95
CA LEU A 126 -8.58 -5.12 10.81
C LEU A 126 -7.28 -5.28 11.63
N LEU A 127 -6.43 -4.27 11.66
CA LEU A 127 -5.22 -4.26 12.48
C LEU A 127 -5.55 -4.29 13.97
N MET A 128 -6.53 -3.50 14.41
CA MET A 128 -7.00 -3.51 15.80
C MET A 128 -7.57 -4.88 16.21
N ALA A 129 -8.28 -5.55 15.31
CA ALA A 129 -8.82 -6.88 15.54
C ALA A 129 -7.72 -7.95 15.69
N THR A 130 -6.56 -7.77 15.04
CA THR A 130 -5.46 -8.77 15.06
C THR A 130 -4.38 -8.46 16.09
N ALA A 131 -4.04 -7.21 16.33
CA ALA A 131 -2.94 -6.77 17.19
C ALA A 131 -3.43 -6.08 18.48
N GLY A 132 -4.73 -5.74 18.57
CA GLY A 132 -5.29 -5.00 19.70
C GLY A 132 -5.03 -3.50 19.64
N ILE A 133 -5.42 -2.82 20.72
CA ILE A 133 -5.25 -1.37 20.88
C ILE A 133 -4.16 -1.15 21.93
N ASN A 134 -3.25 -0.22 21.65
CA ASN A 134 -2.20 0.16 22.58
C ASN A 134 -2.15 1.69 22.79
N PRO A 135 -1.55 2.17 23.89
CA PRO A 135 -1.47 3.61 24.20
C PRO A 135 -0.74 4.42 23.14
N LEU A 136 0.27 3.83 22.50
CA LEU A 136 1.06 4.48 21.45
C LEU A 136 0.24 4.75 20.19
N MET A 137 -0.66 3.83 19.84
CA MET A 137 -1.63 4.01 18.75
C MET A 137 -2.55 5.18 19.05
N ILE A 138 -3.10 5.25 20.28
CA ILE A 138 -3.98 6.36 20.69
C ILE A 138 -3.23 7.69 20.62
N PHE A 139 -1.97 7.72 21.07
CA PHE A 139 -1.12 8.91 20.99
C PHE A 139 -0.99 9.41 19.53
N PHE A 140 -0.65 8.55 18.58
CA PHE A 140 -0.53 8.95 17.18
C PHE A 140 -1.87 9.32 16.54
N LEU A 141 -2.98 8.68 16.96
CA LEU A 141 -4.33 9.09 16.52
C LEU A 141 -4.67 10.50 16.98
N ILE A 142 -4.37 10.85 18.23
CA ILE A 142 -4.55 12.21 18.76
C ILE A 142 -3.70 13.20 17.96
N LEU A 143 -2.44 12.89 17.70
CA LEU A 143 -1.58 13.75 16.86
C LEU A 143 -2.12 13.93 15.45
N GLY A 144 -2.67 12.88 14.83
CA GLY A 144 -3.32 12.96 13.52
C GLY A 144 -4.54 13.88 13.53
N LEU A 145 -5.39 13.77 14.55
CA LEU A 145 -6.52 14.68 14.75
C LEU A 145 -6.08 16.13 14.97
N LEU A 146 -5.06 16.35 15.81
CA LEU A 146 -4.50 17.68 16.02
C LEU A 146 -3.92 18.27 14.73
N ALA A 147 -3.20 17.47 13.95
CA ALA A 147 -2.64 17.89 12.66
C ALA A 147 -3.75 18.29 11.67
N PHE A 148 -4.88 17.59 11.68
CA PHE A 148 -6.03 17.91 10.86
C PHE A 148 -6.69 19.24 11.26
N PHE A 149 -6.95 19.46 12.57
CA PHE A 149 -7.65 20.66 13.04
C PHE A 149 -6.77 21.92 13.02
N TYR A 150 -5.49 21.80 13.37
CA TYR A 150 -4.58 22.96 13.46
C TYR A 150 -3.82 23.22 12.16
N ASN A 151 -4.15 22.49 11.09
CA ASN A 151 -3.51 22.64 9.77
C ASN A 151 -1.98 22.71 9.88
N LEU A 152 -1.43 21.81 10.70
CA LEU A 152 0.01 21.66 10.83
C LEU A 152 0.58 21.32 9.47
N ARG A 153 1.70 21.93 9.09
CA ARG A 153 2.36 21.69 7.79
C ARG A 153 2.83 20.24 7.59
N ILE A 154 2.54 19.36 8.54
CA ILE A 154 2.77 17.91 8.52
C ILE A 154 1.46 17.24 8.16
N GLY A 155 1.48 16.31 7.22
CA GLY A 155 0.28 15.58 6.77
C GLY A 155 -0.38 14.80 7.92
N ALA A 156 -1.66 15.02 8.17
CA ALA A 156 -2.41 14.21 9.15
C ALA A 156 -2.32 12.71 8.83
N GLY A 157 -2.25 12.37 7.53
CA GLY A 157 -2.08 11.01 7.04
C GLY A 157 -0.83 10.31 7.55
N ASP A 158 0.29 11.00 7.68
CA ASP A 158 1.54 10.42 8.18
C ASP A 158 1.37 9.93 9.63
N PHE A 159 0.70 10.72 10.48
CA PHE A 159 0.39 10.31 11.85
C PHE A 159 -0.60 9.14 11.91
N LEU A 160 -1.59 9.10 11.03
CA LEU A 160 -2.52 7.97 10.93
C LEU A 160 -1.77 6.69 10.51
N PHE A 161 -0.83 6.80 9.59
CA PHE A 161 0.00 5.65 9.20
C PHE A 161 0.90 5.20 10.35
N LEU A 162 1.50 6.13 11.12
CA LEU A 162 2.28 5.80 12.32
C LEU A 162 1.42 5.17 13.43
N ALA A 163 0.17 5.58 13.57
CA ALA A 163 -0.79 4.91 14.45
C ALA A 163 -0.98 3.44 14.07
N SER A 164 -1.06 3.13 12.78
CA SER A 164 -1.14 1.75 12.30
C SER A 164 0.16 0.98 12.54
N CYS A 165 1.31 1.60 12.35
CA CYS A 165 2.62 1.00 12.64
C CYS A 165 2.77 0.65 14.12
N SER A 166 2.19 1.45 15.03
CA SER A 166 2.26 1.22 16.48
C SER A 166 1.52 -0.04 16.93
N ALA A 167 0.64 -0.62 16.10
CA ALA A 167 0.02 -1.93 16.37
C ALA A 167 1.06 -3.08 16.41
N ILE A 168 2.21 -2.91 15.75
CA ILE A 168 3.22 -3.96 15.56
C ILE A 168 4.57 -3.57 16.17
N PHE A 169 4.88 -2.27 16.17
CA PHE A 169 6.18 -1.74 16.56
C PHE A 169 6.14 -1.02 17.91
N SER A 170 7.19 -1.18 18.70
CA SER A 170 7.43 -0.43 19.93
C SER A 170 7.83 1.02 19.63
N LEU A 171 7.80 1.88 20.65
CA LEU A 171 8.21 3.29 20.50
C LEU A 171 9.61 3.44 19.90
N THR A 172 10.58 2.64 20.38
CA THR A 172 11.96 2.68 19.88
C THR A 172 12.03 2.33 18.39
N GLU A 173 11.30 1.31 17.98
CA GLU A 173 11.24 0.89 16.58
C GLU A 173 10.57 1.93 15.69
N ILE A 174 9.52 2.60 16.18
CA ILE A 174 8.88 3.70 15.44
C ILE A 174 9.83 4.88 15.27
N LEU A 175 10.63 5.22 16.30
CA LEU A 175 11.64 6.27 16.18
C LEU A 175 12.69 5.93 15.12
N ILE A 176 13.16 4.68 15.08
CA ILE A 176 14.07 4.19 14.04
C ILE A 176 13.39 4.24 12.65
N LEU A 177 12.12 3.83 12.57
CA LEU A 177 11.32 3.89 11.34
C LEU A 177 11.26 5.32 10.80
N ILE A 178 10.95 6.30 11.66
CA ILE A 178 10.88 7.72 11.28
C ILE A 178 12.26 8.21 10.80
N GLN A 179 13.35 7.80 11.44
CA GLN A 179 14.70 8.16 11.01
C GLN A 179 14.99 7.60 9.60
N ILE A 180 14.74 6.30 9.37
CA ILE A 180 14.92 5.67 8.04
C ILE A 180 14.06 6.37 6.98
N ALA A 181 12.77 6.64 7.30
CA ALA A 181 11.87 7.33 6.40
C ALA A 181 12.36 8.76 6.08
N SER A 182 12.87 9.49 7.07
CA SER A 182 13.40 10.84 6.89
C SER A 182 14.63 10.85 5.99
N PHE A 183 15.58 9.94 6.21
CA PHE A 183 16.77 9.81 5.36
C PHE A 183 16.41 9.41 3.93
N SER A 184 15.51 8.44 3.75
CA SER A 184 15.05 8.03 2.42
C SER A 184 14.28 9.15 1.72
N GLY A 185 13.44 9.89 2.44
CA GLY A 185 12.72 11.05 1.93
C GLY A 185 13.67 12.18 1.49
N LEU A 186 14.68 12.48 2.30
CA LEU A 186 15.70 13.48 1.95
C LEU A 186 16.48 13.06 0.70
N ALA A 187 16.88 11.79 0.61
CA ALA A 187 17.55 11.26 -0.57
C ALA A 187 16.65 11.40 -1.81
N CYS A 188 15.38 10.96 -1.73
CA CYS A 188 14.43 11.12 -2.83
C CYS A 188 14.24 12.59 -3.24
N TYR A 189 14.18 13.51 -2.27
CA TYR A 189 14.05 14.95 -2.55
C TYR A 189 15.27 15.51 -3.27
N CYS A 190 16.48 15.09 -2.90
CA CYS A 190 17.72 15.53 -3.56
C CYS A 190 17.81 15.07 -5.04
N PHE A 191 17.25 13.88 -5.35
CA PHE A 191 17.25 13.34 -6.72
C PHE A 191 16.06 13.82 -7.59
N LYS A 192 15.01 14.38 -6.99
CA LYS A 192 13.86 14.93 -7.76
C LYS A 192 14.26 16.22 -8.48
N LYS A 193 14.06 16.25 -9.80
CA LYS A 193 14.30 17.46 -10.65
C LYS A 193 13.29 18.58 -10.38
N LYS A 194 12.07 18.26 -9.94
CA LYS A 194 11.04 19.24 -9.54
C LYS A 194 10.90 19.20 -8.02
N LYS A 195 10.94 20.37 -7.38
CA LYS A 195 10.72 20.55 -5.93
C LYS A 195 9.22 20.56 -5.59
N ASP A 196 8.49 19.55 -6.03
CA ASP A 196 7.10 19.36 -5.63
C ASP A 196 7.05 18.75 -4.21
N ARG A 197 5.88 18.79 -3.56
CA ARG A 197 5.67 18.15 -2.26
C ARG A 197 6.11 16.68 -2.34
N LEU A 198 6.76 16.20 -1.29
CA LEU A 198 7.21 14.82 -1.20
C LEU A 198 6.07 13.97 -0.61
N ALA A 199 5.68 12.92 -1.32
CA ALA A 199 4.86 11.85 -0.76
C ALA A 199 5.69 11.14 0.33
N PHE A 200 5.25 11.18 1.59
CA PHE A 200 6.04 10.68 2.71
C PHE A 200 5.66 9.25 3.12
N VAL A 201 4.42 8.82 2.87
CA VAL A 201 3.96 7.44 3.15
C VAL A 201 4.83 6.38 2.47
N PRO A 202 5.28 6.52 1.19
CA PRO A 202 6.23 5.58 0.59
C PRO A 202 7.55 5.45 1.37
N CYS A 203 8.04 6.55 1.95
CA CYS A 203 9.27 6.56 2.75
C CYS A 203 9.05 5.86 4.10
N LEU A 204 7.88 6.08 4.73
CA LEU A 204 7.47 5.36 5.94
C LEU A 204 7.33 3.86 5.67
N LEU A 205 6.69 3.48 4.57
CA LEU A 205 6.57 2.09 4.15
C LEU A 205 7.94 1.43 3.94
N PHE A 206 8.88 2.14 3.31
CA PHE A 206 10.26 1.66 3.18
C PHE A 206 10.89 1.37 4.56
N GLY A 207 10.71 2.26 5.54
CA GLY A 207 11.15 2.04 6.92
C GLY A 207 10.51 0.78 7.55
N VAL A 208 9.20 0.57 7.33
CA VAL A 208 8.49 -0.64 7.79
C VAL A 208 9.12 -1.90 7.19
N VAL A 209 9.36 -1.92 5.87
CA VAL A 209 9.96 -3.07 5.18
C VAL A 209 11.36 -3.37 5.72
N VAL A 210 12.19 -2.35 5.93
CA VAL A 210 13.55 -2.50 6.50
C VAL A 210 13.49 -3.10 7.90
N LEU A 211 12.60 -2.60 8.77
CA LEU A 211 12.48 -3.12 10.14
C LEU A 211 11.96 -4.56 10.18
N ILE A 212 10.97 -4.90 9.37
CA ILE A 212 10.46 -6.29 9.29
C ILE A 212 11.56 -7.21 8.78
N SER A 213 12.29 -6.82 7.73
CA SER A 213 13.39 -7.61 7.17
C SER A 213 14.52 -7.80 8.18
N TYR A 214 14.87 -6.77 8.94
CA TYR A 214 15.87 -6.84 10.00
C TYR A 214 15.45 -7.83 11.11
N LYS A 215 14.19 -7.77 11.55
CA LYS A 215 13.65 -8.73 12.54
C LYS A 215 13.70 -10.18 12.03
N LEU A 216 13.37 -10.40 10.76
CA LEU A 216 13.43 -11.73 10.15
C LEU A 216 14.87 -12.28 10.14
N LEU A 217 15.86 -11.44 9.84
CA LEU A 217 17.28 -11.83 9.85
C LEU A 217 17.81 -12.14 11.24
N LEU A 218 17.24 -11.54 12.30
CA LEU A 218 17.63 -11.83 13.68
C LEU A 218 16.98 -13.08 14.27
N LEU A 219 15.85 -13.53 13.71
CA LEU A 219 15.07 -14.69 14.18
C LEU A 219 15.40 -15.98 13.41
N GLY A 220 16.10 -15.87 12.28
CA GLY A 220 16.57 -17.01 11.48
C GLY A 220 18.03 -17.33 11.75
#